data_bd1f1f269e051176c72ca8dd18c4ad4c
#
_entry.id   bd1f1f269e051176c72ca8dd18c4ad4c
#
_cell.length_a   1.000
_cell.length_b   1.000
_cell.length_c   1.000
_cell.angle_alpha   90.00
_cell.angle_beta   90.00
_cell.angle_gamma   90.00
#
_symmetry.space_group_name_H-M   'P 1'
#
loop_
_entity.id
_entity.type
_entity.pdbx_description
1 polymer ?
#
loop_
_entity_poly.entity_id
_entity_poly.type
_entity_poly.pdbx_seq_one_letter_code
_entity_poly.pdbx_strand_id
1 'polypeptide(L)'
;MKPETGNQKMETRKQKLERGTTPRACHSDPAVAGKESLQLVNSGTTEVLLPRLRDQNDSLRQKPNGEGNSLHFLISNFCFLICRFCILLSTFCFLVSVEAAAPGPGSAEALIEAGHWKRARAILEPRVAANPHDAHAVCLLSQTKLAFGDLDGALKLAQQAVGLEDGSSNYHFQLACVYGEMADRASFFAAASLGRKFKSEVDAALGRDPTNLDALEALMQYSFQAPGLMGGDKGKARAIAEKLVQLSSVRGYLAQAELAKEAKDFAKVEECFLKAVQADPKNYEAQTALAAFYTQPSHSKTEEAAKHAREAVQLDPARAKAYRFLARALALEQRWSELEAVLSAAEGNVPDDRVPYFGAGNALLESGVDLKRAEGYLRKYLAQEPEGEEPDAAHAHRLLGLILEKQGRGTEAVSELEIAVQMNPRFKAAKDDLQRVRNGLR
;
A
#
# COMPACT_ATOMS: atom_id res chain seq x y z
N MET A 1 -4.55 51.76 -31.94
CA MET A 1 -3.25 51.02 -31.92
C MET A 1 -2.92 50.62 -30.52
N LYS A 2 -3.06 49.30 -30.28
CA LYS A 2 -2.46 48.36 -29.34
C LYS A 2 -1.80 48.88 -28.05
N PRO A 3 -1.76 48.07 -26.93
CA PRO A 3 -1.55 46.60 -26.97
C PRO A 3 -2.48 45.74 -26.05
N GLU A 4 -3.02 44.70 -26.64
CA GLU A 4 -3.49 43.50 -25.92
C GLU A 4 -2.45 42.40 -26.10
N THR A 5 -1.64 42.08 -25.10
CA THR A 5 -0.83 40.84 -25.08
C THR A 5 -0.41 40.38 -23.66
N GLY A 6 -0.96 41.00 -22.61
CA GLY A 6 -0.59 40.65 -21.21
C GLY A 6 -1.44 39.54 -20.56
N ASN A 7 -2.69 39.37 -20.97
CA ASN A 7 -3.66 38.54 -20.22
C ASN A 7 -3.67 37.05 -20.62
N GLN A 8 -3.33 36.73 -21.87
CA GLN A 8 -3.36 35.33 -22.33
C GLN A 8 -2.23 34.46 -21.75
N LYS A 9 -1.09 35.06 -21.37
CA LYS A 9 0.02 34.34 -20.75
C LYS A 9 -0.20 34.01 -19.24
N MET A 10 -1.06 34.76 -18.57
CA MET A 10 -1.43 34.46 -17.17
C MET A 10 -2.52 33.39 -17.08
N GLU A 11 -3.47 33.34 -17.99
CA GLU A 11 -4.50 32.30 -17.98
C GLU A 11 -3.95 30.93 -18.36
N THR A 12 -3.04 30.84 -19.32
CA THR A 12 -2.37 29.57 -19.66
C THR A 12 -1.45 29.07 -18.55
N ARG A 13 -0.93 29.96 -17.70
CA ARG A 13 -0.15 29.58 -16.53
C ARG A 13 -1.03 29.12 -15.36
N LYS A 14 -2.22 29.72 -15.18
CA LYS A 14 -3.22 29.26 -14.20
C LYS A 14 -3.79 27.90 -14.54
N GLN A 15 -4.13 27.64 -15.78
CA GLN A 15 -4.63 26.32 -16.22
C GLN A 15 -3.57 25.19 -16.14
N LYS A 16 -2.29 25.54 -16.14
CA LYS A 16 -1.20 24.54 -15.96
C LYS A 16 -0.89 24.27 -14.49
N LEU A 17 -1.29 25.17 -13.58
CA LEU A 17 -1.16 25.00 -12.13
C LEU A 17 -2.37 24.31 -11.48
N GLU A 18 -3.53 24.35 -12.16
CA GLU A 18 -4.75 23.64 -11.69
C GLU A 18 -4.81 22.15 -12.10
N ARG A 19 -3.82 21.65 -12.86
CA ARG A 19 -3.63 20.22 -13.15
C ARG A 19 -2.47 19.60 -12.37
N GLY A 20 -2.15 20.16 -11.22
CA GLY A 20 -1.27 19.53 -10.25
C GLY A 20 -2.03 18.34 -9.66
N THR A 21 -1.74 17.16 -10.16
CA THR A 21 -2.06 15.90 -9.49
C THR A 21 -1.55 15.99 -8.07
N THR A 22 -2.47 15.94 -7.13
CA THR A 22 -2.19 15.77 -5.70
C THR A 22 -1.25 14.58 -5.52
N PRO A 23 -0.22 14.68 -4.68
CA PRO A 23 0.49 13.50 -4.22
C PRO A 23 -0.56 12.56 -3.64
N ARG A 24 -0.72 11.38 -4.17
CA ARG A 24 -1.47 10.34 -3.46
C ARG A 24 -0.73 10.15 -2.15
N ALA A 25 -1.37 10.58 -1.07
CA ALA A 25 -0.87 10.35 0.26
C ALA A 25 -0.55 8.88 0.46
N CYS A 26 0.33 8.61 1.39
CA CYS A 26 0.82 7.32 1.83
C CYS A 26 -0.29 6.29 2.08
N HIS A 27 -1.07 5.93 1.08
CA HIS A 27 -1.84 4.70 1.06
C HIS A 27 -0.96 3.59 0.49
N SER A 28 0.18 3.39 1.15
CA SER A 28 0.84 2.10 1.06
C SER A 28 -0.10 1.13 1.75
N ASP A 29 -0.67 0.20 1.00
CA ASP A 29 -1.31 -0.97 1.58
C ASP A 29 -0.29 -1.58 2.55
N PRO A 30 -0.59 -1.70 3.84
CA PRO A 30 0.34 -2.27 4.83
C PRO A 30 0.70 -3.74 4.56
N ALA A 31 0.11 -4.33 3.54
CA ALA A 31 0.20 -5.73 3.16
C ALA A 31 1.58 -6.26 2.77
N VAL A 32 2.58 -5.42 2.56
CA VAL A 32 3.84 -5.89 1.95
C VAL A 32 5.01 -5.94 2.91
N ALA A 33 4.90 -5.35 4.09
CA ALA A 33 6.04 -5.25 5.02
C ALA A 33 6.41 -6.54 5.77
N GLY A 34 5.64 -7.63 5.67
CA GLY A 34 5.76 -8.79 6.58
C GLY A 34 6.27 -10.12 6.01
N LYS A 35 6.44 -10.30 4.71
CA LYS A 35 6.64 -11.66 4.17
C LYS A 35 7.99 -11.98 3.53
N GLU A 36 8.90 -11.05 3.30
CA GLU A 36 10.13 -11.34 2.57
C GLU A 36 11.42 -11.52 3.40
N SER A 37 11.37 -11.50 4.72
CA SER A 37 12.58 -11.67 5.55
C SER A 37 12.98 -13.12 5.83
N LEU A 38 12.29 -14.15 5.33
CA LEU A 38 12.54 -15.54 5.73
C LEU A 38 12.39 -16.52 4.56
N GLN A 39 13.25 -16.46 3.55
CA GLN A 39 13.62 -17.66 2.78
C GLN A 39 14.90 -17.44 1.98
N LEU A 40 16.03 -17.49 2.64
CA LEU A 40 17.35 -17.74 2.02
C LEU A 40 18.19 -18.61 2.94
N VAL A 41 17.83 -19.86 3.11
CA VAL A 41 18.75 -20.97 3.40
C VAL A 41 18.05 -22.26 2.95
N ASN A 42 18.47 -22.81 1.87
CA ASN A 42 18.74 -24.21 1.56
C ASN A 42 18.39 -24.55 0.10
N SER A 43 19.43 -24.57 -0.72
CA SER A 43 19.71 -25.69 -1.61
C SER A 43 20.91 -25.32 -2.48
N GLY A 44 21.98 -26.05 -2.33
CA GLY A 44 23.17 -25.88 -3.16
C GLY A 44 24.25 -26.88 -2.76
N THR A 45 24.00 -28.17 -2.95
CA THR A 45 25.06 -29.16 -3.05
C THR A 45 25.88 -28.88 -4.31
N THR A 46 27.10 -28.41 -4.12
CA THR A 46 28.10 -28.41 -5.18
C THR A 46 29.24 -29.28 -4.71
N GLU A 47 29.35 -30.46 -5.32
CA GLU A 47 30.53 -31.28 -5.26
C GLU A 47 31.69 -30.50 -5.88
N VAL A 48 32.75 -30.33 -5.12
CA VAL A 48 34.07 -29.90 -5.64
C VAL A 48 35.03 -31.05 -5.49
N LEU A 49 35.41 -31.60 -6.60
CA LEU A 49 36.51 -32.55 -6.80
C LEU A 49 37.80 -32.00 -6.20
N LEU A 50 38.38 -32.75 -5.26
CA LEU A 50 39.78 -32.58 -4.84
C LEU A 50 40.69 -33.49 -5.65
N PRO A 51 41.85 -33.04 -6.13
CA PRO A 51 42.87 -33.92 -6.71
C PRO A 51 43.70 -34.57 -5.61
N ARG A 52 43.93 -35.88 -5.80
CA ARG A 52 44.86 -36.71 -5.06
C ARG A 52 46.28 -36.20 -5.26
N LEU A 53 47.04 -36.10 -4.18
CA LEU A 53 48.49 -36.24 -4.20
C LEU A 53 48.91 -37.33 -3.22
N ARG A 54 49.82 -38.11 -3.72
CA ARG A 54 50.31 -39.40 -3.28
C ARG A 54 51.55 -39.25 -2.38
N ASP A 55 51.63 -40.14 -1.39
CA ASP A 55 52.81 -40.84 -0.82
C ASP A 55 54.20 -40.17 -0.78
N GLN A 56 54.74 -40.15 0.42
CA GLN A 56 56.01 -40.86 0.75
C GLN A 56 56.36 -40.70 2.24
N ASN A 57 56.28 -41.77 2.96
CA ASN A 57 57.36 -42.60 3.48
C ASN A 57 58.24 -42.08 4.63
N ASP A 58 58.10 -42.81 5.69
CA ASP A 58 59.08 -43.64 6.42
C ASP A 58 59.82 -43.02 7.60
N SER A 59 59.63 -43.79 8.64
CA SER A 59 60.60 -44.16 9.69
C SER A 59 61.18 -43.08 10.62
N LEU A 60 60.87 -43.23 11.89
CA LEU A 60 61.83 -43.75 12.88
C LEU A 60 61.16 -43.87 14.27
N ARG A 61 61.27 -45.09 14.81
CA ARG A 61 61.09 -45.44 16.20
C ARG A 61 62.01 -44.62 17.11
N GLN A 62 61.46 -44.17 18.23
CA GLN A 62 62.07 -44.41 19.56
C GLN A 62 61.15 -43.94 20.69
N LYS A 63 60.81 -44.84 21.61
CA LYS A 63 60.46 -44.59 23.02
C LYS A 63 61.79 -44.48 23.81
N PRO A 64 61.84 -43.96 25.02
CA PRO A 64 60.85 -43.92 26.08
C PRO A 64 60.88 -42.74 27.07
N ASN A 65 59.98 -42.84 28.04
CA ASN A 65 60.02 -42.42 29.42
C ASN A 65 59.61 -41.01 29.84
N GLY A 66 58.51 -40.96 30.57
CA GLY A 66 58.48 -40.49 31.94
C GLY A 66 58.06 -39.05 32.18
N GLU A 67 57.00 -38.91 32.94
CA GLU A 67 56.64 -37.70 33.68
C GLU A 67 56.04 -36.54 32.91
N GLY A 68 54.68 -36.45 32.91
CA GLY A 68 53.94 -35.30 32.38
C GLY A 68 52.42 -35.42 32.43
N ASN A 69 51.86 -36.35 33.18
CA ASN A 69 50.40 -36.66 33.13
C ASN A 69 49.50 -35.75 33.95
N SER A 70 49.98 -34.67 34.54
CA SER A 70 49.15 -33.81 35.39
C SER A 70 48.65 -32.54 34.67
N LEU A 71 49.44 -32.01 33.71
CA LEU A 71 49.11 -30.78 33.00
C LEU A 71 48.12 -30.97 31.84
N HIS A 72 48.22 -32.12 31.14
CA HIS A 72 47.28 -32.45 30.05
C HIS A 72 45.88 -32.76 30.53
N PHE A 73 45.72 -33.29 31.76
CA PHE A 73 44.40 -33.56 32.33
C PHE A 73 43.68 -32.28 32.77
N LEU A 74 44.40 -31.27 33.25
CA LEU A 74 43.84 -29.95 33.59
C LEU A 74 43.48 -29.10 32.36
N ILE A 75 44.28 -29.17 31.29
CA ILE A 75 44.00 -28.44 30.05
C ILE A 75 42.80 -29.08 29.31
N SER A 76 42.69 -30.40 29.28
CA SER A 76 41.56 -31.11 28.68
C SER A 76 40.23 -30.81 29.41
N ASN A 77 40.22 -30.77 30.73
CA ASN A 77 39.01 -30.42 31.50
C ASN A 77 38.63 -28.93 31.35
N PHE A 78 39.61 -28.02 31.20
CA PHE A 78 39.36 -26.63 30.98
C PHE A 78 38.80 -26.35 29.58
N CYS A 79 39.30 -27.04 28.54
CA CYS A 79 38.72 -26.98 27.20
C CYS A 79 37.30 -27.57 27.16
N PHE A 80 37.03 -28.67 27.90
CA PHE A 80 35.67 -29.21 28.00
C PHE A 80 34.70 -28.29 28.73
N LEU A 81 35.17 -27.53 29.73
CA LEU A 81 34.35 -26.53 30.43
C LEU A 81 34.03 -25.33 29.56
N ILE A 82 35.01 -24.84 28.77
CA ILE A 82 34.82 -23.75 27.83
C ILE A 82 33.89 -24.16 26.65
N CYS A 83 34.06 -25.37 26.10
CA CYS A 83 33.13 -25.89 25.09
C CYS A 83 31.69 -26.04 25.64
N ARG A 84 31.48 -26.51 26.85
CA ARG A 84 30.16 -26.56 27.49
C ARG A 84 29.58 -25.19 27.74
N PHE A 85 30.41 -24.21 28.12
CA PHE A 85 29.96 -22.83 28.32
C PHE A 85 29.62 -22.14 26.99
N CYS A 86 30.40 -22.39 25.94
CA CYS A 86 30.09 -21.91 24.59
C CYS A 86 28.82 -22.56 23.99
N ILE A 87 28.59 -23.86 24.27
CA ILE A 87 27.36 -24.55 23.83
C ILE A 87 26.16 -24.02 24.62
N LEU A 88 26.29 -23.75 25.93
CA LEU A 88 25.22 -23.15 26.74
C LEU A 88 24.94 -21.69 26.33
N LEU A 89 25.96 -20.92 25.98
CA LEU A 89 25.78 -19.56 25.42
C LEU A 89 25.13 -19.59 24.03
N SER A 90 25.48 -20.53 23.15
CA SER A 90 24.85 -20.66 21.84
C SER A 90 23.41 -21.15 21.94
N THR A 91 23.08 -22.06 22.89
CA THR A 91 21.68 -22.45 23.14
C THR A 91 20.88 -21.35 23.84
N PHE A 92 21.51 -20.47 24.63
CA PHE A 92 20.85 -19.33 25.24
C PHE A 92 20.62 -18.19 24.21
N CYS A 93 21.54 -17.97 23.26
CA CYS A 93 21.32 -17.07 22.11
C CYS A 93 20.25 -17.58 21.16
N PHE A 94 20.04 -18.90 21.03
CA PHE A 94 18.96 -19.46 20.20
C PHE A 94 17.57 -19.36 20.86
N LEU A 95 17.49 -19.07 22.16
CA LEU A 95 16.22 -18.94 22.90
C LEU A 95 15.72 -17.49 23.00
N VAL A 96 16.41 -16.51 22.41
CA VAL A 96 15.98 -15.09 22.37
C VAL A 96 15.86 -14.55 20.93
N SER A 97 15.76 -15.44 19.95
CA SER A 97 15.12 -15.05 18.69
C SER A 97 13.61 -15.07 18.97
N VAL A 98 13.07 -13.99 19.51
CA VAL A 98 11.64 -13.71 19.37
C VAL A 98 11.44 -13.50 17.86
N GLU A 99 11.21 -14.60 17.14
CA GLU A 99 10.52 -14.51 15.86
C GLU A 99 9.25 -13.71 16.17
N ALA A 100 9.16 -12.54 15.60
CA ALA A 100 7.88 -11.84 15.53
C ALA A 100 6.94 -12.80 14.80
N ALA A 101 6.13 -13.53 15.55
CA ALA A 101 5.15 -14.46 15.00
C ALA A 101 4.31 -13.63 14.01
N ALA A 102 4.12 -14.15 12.79
CA ALA A 102 3.23 -13.53 11.84
C ALA A 102 1.90 -13.21 12.54
N PRO A 103 1.32 -12.01 12.33
CA PRO A 103 0.08 -11.62 13.01
C PRO A 103 -0.97 -12.70 12.80
N GLY A 104 -1.59 -13.16 13.92
CA GLY A 104 -2.64 -14.16 13.84
C GLY A 104 -3.83 -13.65 13.02
N PRO A 105 -4.57 -14.51 12.33
CA PRO A 105 -5.78 -14.10 11.63
C PRO A 105 -6.74 -13.45 12.61
N GLY A 106 -7.04 -12.16 12.43
CA GLY A 106 -7.86 -11.35 13.34
C GLY A 106 -7.07 -10.43 14.27
N SER A 107 -5.73 -10.37 14.19
CA SER A 107 -4.97 -9.29 14.81
C SER A 107 -5.27 -7.94 14.13
N ALA A 108 -5.05 -6.83 14.85
CA ALA A 108 -5.28 -5.50 14.27
C ALA A 108 -4.41 -5.25 13.02
N GLU A 109 -3.19 -5.76 13.02
CA GLU A 109 -2.25 -5.68 11.90
C GLU A 109 -2.79 -6.43 10.67
N ALA A 110 -3.23 -7.69 10.85
CA ALA A 110 -3.78 -8.49 9.76
C ALA A 110 -5.07 -7.88 9.20
N LEU A 111 -5.90 -7.28 10.07
CA LEU A 111 -7.11 -6.58 9.64
C LEU A 111 -6.80 -5.31 8.83
N ILE A 112 -5.81 -4.53 9.27
CA ILE A 112 -5.33 -3.35 8.54
C ILE A 112 -4.75 -3.78 7.19
N GLU A 113 -3.93 -4.83 7.17
CA GLU A 113 -3.35 -5.40 5.95
C GLU A 113 -4.42 -5.85 4.95
N ALA A 114 -5.51 -6.43 5.44
CA ALA A 114 -6.64 -6.86 4.62
C ALA A 114 -7.60 -5.71 4.23
N GLY A 115 -7.44 -4.51 4.81
CA GLY A 115 -8.32 -3.36 4.56
C GLY A 115 -9.57 -3.33 5.44
N HIS A 116 -9.64 -4.15 6.52
CA HIS A 116 -10.78 -4.18 7.45
C HIS A 116 -10.64 -3.13 8.56
N TRP A 117 -10.67 -1.87 8.15
CA TRP A 117 -10.41 -0.72 9.03
C TRP A 117 -11.41 -0.59 10.19
N LYS A 118 -12.70 -0.88 9.96
CA LYS A 118 -13.74 -0.85 11.02
C LYS A 118 -13.47 -1.90 12.10
N ARG A 119 -13.09 -3.11 11.69
CA ARG A 119 -12.73 -4.18 12.64
C ARG A 119 -11.44 -3.85 13.39
N ALA A 120 -10.43 -3.35 12.69
CA ALA A 120 -9.17 -2.91 13.31
C ALA A 120 -9.43 -1.80 14.33
N ARG A 121 -10.23 -0.79 13.98
CA ARG A 121 -10.65 0.29 14.89
C ARG A 121 -11.34 -0.25 16.15
N ALA A 122 -12.28 -1.17 15.99
CA ALA A 122 -13.01 -1.76 17.10
C ALA A 122 -12.10 -2.51 18.10
N ILE A 123 -10.97 -3.07 17.65
CA ILE A 123 -9.98 -3.71 18.52
C ILE A 123 -9.03 -2.68 19.14
N LEU A 124 -8.61 -1.69 18.36
CA LEU A 124 -7.55 -0.76 18.75
C LEU A 124 -8.04 0.34 19.71
N GLU A 125 -9.25 0.87 19.54
CA GLU A 125 -9.77 1.93 20.40
C GLU A 125 -9.81 1.51 21.89
N PRO A 126 -10.39 0.36 22.28
CA PRO A 126 -10.36 -0.06 23.67
C PRO A 126 -8.97 -0.44 24.17
N ARG A 127 -8.10 -0.99 23.29
CA ARG A 127 -6.71 -1.34 23.64
C ARG A 127 -5.88 -0.09 23.99
N VAL A 128 -5.95 0.95 23.17
CA VAL A 128 -5.26 2.22 23.40
C VAL A 128 -5.85 2.95 24.60
N ALA A 129 -7.19 2.89 24.82
CA ALA A 129 -7.82 3.47 25.98
C ALA A 129 -7.36 2.80 27.29
N ALA A 130 -7.18 1.47 27.28
CA ALA A 130 -6.68 0.72 28.43
C ALA A 130 -5.17 0.89 28.68
N ASN A 131 -4.37 1.03 27.61
CA ASN A 131 -2.94 1.25 27.71
C ASN A 131 -2.46 2.32 26.69
N PRO A 132 -2.50 3.61 27.05
CA PRO A 132 -2.05 4.70 26.18
C PRO A 132 -0.53 4.71 25.90
N HIS A 133 0.26 3.88 26.61
CA HIS A 133 1.70 3.73 26.40
C HIS A 133 2.08 2.57 25.48
N ASP A 134 1.12 1.83 24.94
CA ASP A 134 1.35 0.83 23.90
C ASP A 134 1.60 1.54 22.55
N ALA A 135 2.87 1.90 22.30
CA ALA A 135 3.27 2.68 21.12
C ALA A 135 2.82 2.02 19.81
N HIS A 136 2.87 0.69 19.75
CA HIS A 136 2.45 -0.08 18.59
C HIS A 136 0.95 0.05 18.34
N ALA A 137 0.10 -0.19 19.35
CA ALA A 137 -1.34 -0.03 19.22
C ALA A 137 -1.74 1.43 18.89
N VAL A 138 -1.03 2.42 19.48
CA VAL A 138 -1.24 3.84 19.19
C VAL A 138 -0.91 4.14 17.71
N CYS A 139 0.19 3.60 17.17
CA CYS A 139 0.54 3.76 15.76
C CYS A 139 -0.52 3.12 14.83
N LEU A 140 -0.95 1.90 15.11
CA LEU A 140 -1.99 1.22 14.33
C LEU A 140 -3.34 1.96 14.41
N LEU A 141 -3.70 2.53 15.57
CA LEU A 141 -4.90 3.35 15.69
C LEU A 141 -4.76 4.66 14.89
N SER A 142 -3.57 5.25 14.82
CA SER A 142 -3.32 6.38 13.92
C SER A 142 -3.56 6.02 12.45
N GLN A 143 -3.15 4.83 12.01
CA GLN A 143 -3.42 4.35 10.64
C GLN A 143 -4.93 4.23 10.40
N THR A 144 -5.66 3.64 11.33
CA THR A 144 -7.13 3.52 11.18
C THR A 144 -7.82 4.88 11.17
N LYS A 145 -7.41 5.83 12.02
CA LYS A 145 -7.94 7.21 12.00
C LYS A 145 -7.66 7.90 10.68
N LEU A 146 -6.45 7.72 10.15
CA LEU A 146 -6.06 8.26 8.84
C LEU A 146 -6.92 7.68 7.71
N ALA A 147 -7.17 6.37 7.71
CA ALA A 147 -8.01 5.70 6.72
C ALA A 147 -9.47 6.21 6.70
N PHE A 148 -9.98 6.74 7.82
CA PHE A 148 -11.29 7.38 7.92
C PHE A 148 -11.25 8.92 7.82
N GLY A 149 -10.09 9.51 7.46
CA GLY A 149 -9.95 10.96 7.30
C GLY A 149 -9.96 11.77 8.58
N ASP A 150 -9.90 11.15 9.76
CA ASP A 150 -9.73 11.84 11.04
C ASP A 150 -8.26 12.28 11.19
N LEU A 151 -7.88 13.33 10.42
CA LEU A 151 -6.51 13.81 10.35
C LEU A 151 -5.96 14.31 11.68
N ASP A 152 -6.79 14.99 12.47
CA ASP A 152 -6.37 15.52 13.77
C ASP A 152 -6.15 14.39 14.78
N GLY A 153 -7.06 13.41 14.81
CA GLY A 153 -6.90 12.20 15.62
C GLY A 153 -5.68 11.38 15.20
N ALA A 154 -5.49 11.18 13.90
CA ALA A 154 -4.33 10.47 13.35
C ALA A 154 -3.02 11.18 13.71
N LEU A 155 -2.95 12.51 13.57
CA LEU A 155 -1.77 13.31 13.90
C LEU A 155 -1.39 13.19 15.38
N LYS A 156 -2.37 13.33 16.27
CA LYS A 156 -2.14 13.21 17.71
C LYS A 156 -1.55 11.86 18.08
N LEU A 157 -2.15 10.78 17.55
CA LEU A 157 -1.71 9.42 17.81
C LEU A 157 -0.34 9.11 17.19
N ALA A 158 -0.08 9.54 15.95
CA ALA A 158 1.23 9.35 15.32
C ALA A 158 2.35 10.07 16.10
N GLN A 159 2.10 11.31 16.54
CA GLN A 159 3.05 12.05 17.40
C GLN A 159 3.24 11.36 18.75
N GLN A 160 2.19 10.80 19.32
CA GLN A 160 2.27 10.04 20.57
C GLN A 160 3.11 8.77 20.37
N ALA A 161 2.93 8.00 19.29
CA ALA A 161 3.72 6.81 19.01
C ALA A 161 5.21 7.13 18.87
N VAL A 162 5.58 8.16 18.11
CA VAL A 162 6.96 8.64 17.99
C VAL A 162 7.49 9.12 19.36
N GLY A 163 6.69 9.83 20.15
CA GLY A 163 7.10 10.31 21.48
C GLY A 163 7.33 9.16 22.49
N LEU A 164 6.63 8.01 22.32
CA LEU A 164 6.82 6.84 23.15
C LEU A 164 8.06 6.04 22.72
N GLU A 165 8.33 5.94 21.43
CA GLU A 165 9.44 5.16 20.88
C GLU A 165 10.01 5.82 19.60
N ASP A 166 10.89 6.82 19.79
CA ASP A 166 11.55 7.56 18.72
C ASP A 166 12.46 6.70 17.82
N GLY A 167 12.87 5.52 18.28
CA GLY A 167 13.70 4.58 17.51
C GLY A 167 12.98 3.84 16.38
N SER A 168 11.67 3.90 16.31
CA SER A 168 10.87 3.14 15.33
C SER A 168 10.78 3.85 13.97
N SER A 169 11.33 3.22 12.93
CA SER A 169 11.20 3.67 11.54
C SER A 169 9.72 3.77 11.11
N ASN A 170 8.92 2.77 11.49
CA ASN A 170 7.51 2.69 11.12
C ASN A 170 6.66 3.81 11.75
N TYR A 171 6.99 4.27 12.97
CA TYR A 171 6.22 5.33 13.62
C TYR A 171 6.51 6.69 13.00
N HIS A 172 7.77 6.95 12.62
CA HIS A 172 8.12 8.13 11.83
C HIS A 172 7.46 8.09 10.44
N PHE A 173 7.46 6.93 9.80
CA PHE A 173 6.77 6.77 8.51
C PHE A 173 5.27 7.05 8.65
N GLN A 174 4.60 6.52 9.68
CA GLN A 174 3.17 6.81 9.92
C GLN A 174 2.92 8.31 10.15
N LEU A 175 3.79 8.99 10.91
CA LEU A 175 3.68 10.44 11.10
C LEU A 175 3.89 11.20 9.79
N ALA A 176 4.80 10.73 8.93
CA ALA A 176 4.96 11.25 7.57
C ALA A 176 3.67 11.10 6.76
N CYS A 177 3.04 9.91 6.76
CA CYS A 177 1.79 9.67 6.06
C CYS A 177 0.70 10.67 6.46
N VAL A 178 0.55 10.94 7.75
CA VAL A 178 -0.41 11.94 8.24
C VAL A 178 -0.08 13.35 7.73
N TYR A 179 1.20 13.76 7.76
CA TYR A 179 1.58 15.06 7.21
C TYR A 179 1.37 15.14 5.69
N GLY A 180 1.56 14.05 4.95
CA GLY A 180 1.29 13.96 3.52
C GLY A 180 -0.20 14.21 3.23
N GLU A 181 -1.09 13.47 3.89
CA GLU A 181 -2.55 13.61 3.72
C GLU A 181 -3.05 15.01 4.12
N MET A 182 -2.50 15.58 5.20
CA MET A 182 -2.79 16.96 5.58
C MET A 182 -2.32 17.96 4.52
N ALA A 183 -1.18 17.72 3.87
CA ALA A 183 -0.65 18.59 2.81
C ALA A 183 -1.55 18.60 1.58
N ASP A 184 -2.10 17.44 1.19
CA ASP A 184 -3.01 17.32 0.04
C ASP A 184 -4.30 18.10 0.23
N ARG A 185 -4.76 18.25 1.47
CA ARG A 185 -5.98 18.98 1.82
C ARG A 185 -5.72 20.44 2.18
N ALA A 186 -4.46 20.86 2.26
CA ALA A 186 -4.09 22.20 2.71
C ALA A 186 -4.12 23.26 1.60
N SER A 187 -4.08 24.53 1.99
CA SER A 187 -3.79 25.63 1.07
C SER A 187 -2.32 25.58 0.64
N PHE A 188 -1.99 26.19 -0.49
CA PHE A 188 -0.65 26.15 -1.09
C PHE A 188 0.50 26.42 -0.09
N PHE A 189 0.38 27.46 0.74
CA PHE A 189 1.42 27.80 1.72
C PHE A 189 1.50 26.79 2.88
N ALA A 190 0.35 26.32 3.35
CA ALA A 190 0.29 25.30 4.39
C ALA A 190 0.83 23.96 3.86
N ALA A 191 0.47 23.56 2.63
CA ALA A 191 0.98 22.37 1.97
C ALA A 191 2.51 22.37 1.89
N ALA A 192 3.15 23.50 1.56
CA ALA A 192 4.60 23.61 1.52
C ALA A 192 5.25 23.40 2.93
N SER A 193 4.60 23.84 3.99
CA SER A 193 5.06 23.60 5.36
C SER A 193 4.91 22.14 5.76
N LEU A 194 3.75 21.55 5.47
CA LEU A 194 3.44 20.15 5.74
C LEU A 194 4.33 19.20 4.92
N GLY A 195 4.61 19.52 3.65
CA GLY A 195 5.53 18.77 2.82
C GLY A 195 6.96 18.72 3.36
N ARG A 196 7.43 19.81 4.03
CA ARG A 196 8.72 19.78 4.74
C ARG A 196 8.69 18.85 5.95
N LYS A 197 7.57 18.86 6.72
CA LYS A 197 7.41 17.94 7.86
C LYS A 197 7.35 16.49 7.38
N PHE A 198 6.56 16.20 6.34
CA PHE A 198 6.54 14.89 5.66
C PHE A 198 7.96 14.42 5.34
N LYS A 199 8.73 15.26 4.61
CA LYS A 199 10.10 14.92 4.20
C LYS A 199 11.01 14.67 5.40
N SER A 200 10.89 15.47 6.45
CA SER A 200 11.66 15.30 7.69
C SER A 200 11.39 13.97 8.37
N GLU A 201 10.12 13.54 8.44
CA GLU A 201 9.75 12.28 9.06
C GLU A 201 10.12 11.08 8.19
N VAL A 202 10.03 11.19 6.86
CA VAL A 202 10.55 10.17 5.94
C VAL A 202 12.06 10.00 6.09
N ASP A 203 12.82 11.12 6.19
CA ASP A 203 14.26 11.06 6.43
C ASP A 203 14.57 10.44 7.80
N ALA A 204 13.78 10.75 8.83
CA ALA A 204 13.90 10.16 10.15
C ALA A 204 13.64 8.65 10.13
N ALA A 205 12.60 8.20 9.41
CA ALA A 205 12.32 6.79 9.22
C ALA A 205 13.50 6.05 8.54
N LEU A 206 14.00 6.60 7.42
CA LEU A 206 15.13 6.02 6.70
C LEU A 206 16.48 6.13 7.44
N GLY A 207 16.61 7.08 8.34
CA GLY A 207 17.76 7.18 9.24
C GLY A 207 17.80 6.03 10.26
N ARG A 208 16.65 5.50 10.66
CA ARG A 208 16.49 4.37 11.58
C ARG A 208 16.54 3.03 10.86
N ASP A 209 15.86 2.94 9.73
CA ASP A 209 15.90 1.76 8.84
C ASP A 209 16.04 2.20 7.36
N PRO A 210 17.26 2.17 6.80
CA PRO A 210 17.51 2.52 5.40
C PRO A 210 16.88 1.57 4.37
N THR A 211 16.30 0.46 4.83
CA THR A 211 15.64 -0.57 4.01
C THR A 211 14.13 -0.54 4.14
N ASN A 212 13.57 0.36 4.93
CA ASN A 212 12.12 0.53 5.04
C ASN A 212 11.53 0.87 3.67
N LEU A 213 10.84 -0.11 3.08
CA LEU A 213 10.32 -0.02 1.71
C LEU A 213 9.26 1.06 1.58
N ASP A 214 8.40 1.22 2.59
CA ASP A 214 7.32 2.23 2.59
C ASP A 214 7.90 3.65 2.63
N ALA A 215 8.89 3.87 3.47
CA ALA A 215 9.59 5.15 3.55
C ALA A 215 10.40 5.46 2.27
N LEU A 216 10.97 4.43 1.62
CA LEU A 216 11.64 4.58 0.33
C LEU A 216 10.64 4.95 -0.78
N GLU A 217 9.48 4.32 -0.85
CA GLU A 217 8.43 4.66 -1.81
C GLU A 217 7.92 6.09 -1.59
N ALA A 218 7.68 6.47 -0.33
CA ALA A 218 7.28 7.83 0.02
C ALA A 218 8.34 8.86 -0.39
N LEU A 219 9.63 8.57 -0.15
CA LEU A 219 10.73 9.43 -0.60
C LEU A 219 10.82 9.53 -2.12
N MET A 220 10.58 8.41 -2.82
CA MET A 220 10.55 8.35 -4.28
C MET A 220 9.45 9.26 -4.83
N GLN A 221 8.22 9.12 -4.33
CA GLN A 221 7.07 9.94 -4.74
C GLN A 221 7.31 11.43 -4.46
N TYR A 222 7.78 11.76 -3.26
CA TYR A 222 8.13 13.13 -2.91
C TYR A 222 9.21 13.69 -3.85
N SER A 223 10.28 12.95 -4.09
CA SER A 223 11.36 13.39 -4.99
C SER A 223 10.87 13.61 -6.41
N PHE A 224 9.89 12.85 -6.88
CA PHE A 224 9.32 12.99 -8.22
C PHE A 224 8.37 14.19 -8.34
N GLN A 225 7.53 14.43 -7.34
CA GLN A 225 6.41 15.38 -7.41
C GLN A 225 6.76 16.77 -6.87
N ALA A 226 7.62 16.84 -5.84
CA ALA A 226 7.95 18.12 -5.22
C ALA A 226 8.67 19.06 -6.19
N PRO A 227 8.45 20.38 -6.10
CA PRO A 227 9.27 21.34 -6.82
C PRO A 227 10.74 21.21 -6.42
N GLY A 228 11.67 21.46 -7.36
CA GLY A 228 13.12 21.40 -7.07
C GLY A 228 13.55 22.26 -5.88
N LEU A 229 12.90 23.41 -5.69
CA LEU A 229 13.12 24.29 -4.53
C LEU A 229 12.76 23.65 -3.17
N MET A 230 11.93 22.62 -3.20
CA MET A 230 11.51 21.82 -2.04
C MET A 230 12.20 20.48 -1.96
N GLY A 231 13.23 20.24 -2.76
CA GLY A 231 13.98 18.99 -2.78
C GLY A 231 13.48 17.95 -3.76
N GLY A 232 12.61 18.33 -4.72
CA GLY A 232 12.23 17.46 -5.82
C GLY A 232 13.41 17.20 -6.76
N ASP A 233 13.59 15.93 -7.11
CA ASP A 233 14.64 15.46 -8.01
C ASP A 233 14.19 14.15 -8.68
N LYS A 234 13.85 14.24 -9.95
CA LYS A 234 13.40 13.08 -10.73
C LYS A 234 14.49 12.03 -10.95
N GLY A 235 15.75 12.43 -10.95
CA GLY A 235 16.88 11.50 -11.02
C GLY A 235 16.97 10.66 -9.74
N LYS A 236 16.88 11.32 -8.58
CA LYS A 236 16.82 10.66 -7.28
C LYS A 236 15.61 9.72 -7.18
N ALA A 237 14.44 10.13 -7.65
CA ALA A 237 13.25 9.27 -7.64
C ALA A 237 13.47 7.96 -8.42
N ARG A 238 14.09 8.03 -9.61
CA ARG A 238 14.45 6.84 -10.40
C ARG A 238 15.47 5.95 -9.69
N ALA A 239 16.51 6.54 -9.11
CA ALA A 239 17.51 5.78 -8.37
C ALA A 239 16.92 5.05 -7.14
N ILE A 240 15.93 5.67 -6.46
CA ILE A 240 15.20 5.02 -5.37
C ILE A 240 14.35 3.86 -5.91
N ALA A 241 13.65 4.03 -7.03
CA ALA A 241 12.88 2.94 -7.64
C ALA A 241 13.78 1.76 -8.05
N GLU A 242 15.00 2.02 -8.54
CA GLU A 242 16.00 0.98 -8.82
C GLU A 242 16.46 0.28 -7.53
N LYS A 243 16.71 1.02 -6.45
CA LYS A 243 17.01 0.46 -5.12
C LYS A 243 15.87 -0.43 -4.62
N LEU A 244 14.62 0.00 -4.80
CA LEU A 244 13.45 -0.80 -4.42
C LEU A 244 13.40 -2.14 -5.18
N VAL A 245 13.74 -2.17 -6.48
CA VAL A 245 13.83 -3.44 -7.24
C VAL A 245 14.85 -4.39 -6.65
N GLN A 246 15.96 -3.88 -6.12
CA GLN A 246 16.99 -4.71 -5.49
C GLN A 246 16.57 -5.26 -4.14
N LEU A 247 15.77 -4.49 -3.37
CA LEU A 247 15.27 -4.89 -2.05
C LEU A 247 14.05 -5.81 -2.16
N SER A 248 13.14 -5.49 -3.07
CA SER A 248 11.93 -6.25 -3.38
C SER A 248 11.56 -6.02 -4.84
N SER A 249 11.72 -7.05 -5.68
CA SER A 249 11.48 -6.93 -7.11
C SER A 249 10.03 -6.51 -7.40
N VAL A 250 9.05 -7.07 -6.69
CA VAL A 250 7.63 -6.73 -6.88
C VAL A 250 7.39 -5.27 -6.55
N ARG A 251 7.77 -4.82 -5.34
CA ARG A 251 7.57 -3.43 -4.91
C ARG A 251 8.32 -2.44 -5.81
N GLY A 252 9.53 -2.78 -6.20
CA GLY A 252 10.33 -1.95 -7.12
C GLY A 252 9.67 -1.79 -8.49
N TYR A 253 9.11 -2.86 -9.06
CA TYR A 253 8.39 -2.74 -10.34
C TYR A 253 7.07 -1.99 -10.19
N LEU A 254 6.33 -2.17 -9.08
CA LEU A 254 5.15 -1.35 -8.79
C LEU A 254 5.51 0.14 -8.64
N ALA A 255 6.61 0.46 -7.96
CA ALA A 255 7.13 1.81 -7.82
C ALA A 255 7.55 2.43 -9.18
N GLN A 256 8.20 1.64 -10.05
CA GLN A 256 8.51 2.09 -11.42
C GLN A 256 7.25 2.34 -12.25
N ALA A 257 6.19 1.53 -12.06
CA ALA A 257 4.91 1.75 -12.71
C ALA A 257 4.27 3.09 -12.29
N GLU A 258 4.36 3.47 -11.00
CA GLU A 258 3.87 4.76 -10.53
C GLU A 258 4.64 5.93 -11.19
N LEU A 259 5.97 5.86 -11.28
CA LEU A 259 6.74 6.88 -12.00
C LEU A 259 6.37 6.98 -13.48
N ALA A 260 6.09 5.84 -14.12
CA ALA A 260 5.65 5.79 -15.51
C ALA A 260 4.24 6.36 -15.70
N LYS A 261 3.32 6.14 -14.75
CA LYS A 261 1.98 6.76 -14.74
C LYS A 261 2.07 8.29 -14.72
N GLU A 262 2.90 8.84 -13.83
CA GLU A 262 3.12 10.28 -13.74
C GLU A 262 3.73 10.84 -15.03
N ALA A 263 4.57 10.08 -15.70
CA ALA A 263 5.10 10.41 -17.02
C ALA A 263 4.09 10.19 -18.16
N LYS A 264 2.93 9.58 -17.88
CA LYS A 264 1.91 9.15 -18.87
C LYS A 264 2.44 8.16 -19.90
N ASP A 265 3.46 7.40 -19.54
CA ASP A 265 4.02 6.31 -20.34
C ASP A 265 3.30 4.99 -19.99
N PHE A 266 2.10 4.83 -20.53
CA PHE A 266 1.24 3.68 -20.20
C PHE A 266 1.78 2.35 -20.73
N ALA A 267 2.60 2.36 -21.78
CA ALA A 267 3.29 1.15 -22.24
C ALA A 267 4.31 0.68 -21.20
N LYS A 268 5.03 1.62 -20.59
CA LYS A 268 5.96 1.32 -19.49
C LYS A 268 5.23 0.90 -18.22
N VAL A 269 4.06 1.48 -17.93
CA VAL A 269 3.22 1.05 -16.79
C VAL A 269 2.85 -0.42 -16.94
N GLU A 270 2.35 -0.84 -18.11
CA GLU A 270 2.00 -2.23 -18.38
C GLU A 270 3.22 -3.15 -18.26
N GLU A 271 4.34 -2.77 -18.86
CA GLU A 271 5.60 -3.52 -18.76
C GLU A 271 6.02 -3.75 -17.30
N CYS A 272 5.93 -2.70 -16.47
CA CYS A 272 6.32 -2.78 -15.06
C CYS A 272 5.37 -3.70 -14.26
N PHE A 273 4.05 -3.60 -14.47
CA PHE A 273 3.10 -4.50 -13.80
C PHE A 273 3.28 -5.96 -14.24
N LEU A 274 3.55 -6.23 -15.51
CA LEU A 274 3.86 -7.57 -15.99
C LEU A 274 5.15 -8.12 -15.35
N LYS A 275 6.19 -7.29 -15.18
CA LYS A 275 7.40 -7.66 -14.46
C LYS A 275 7.14 -7.95 -12.98
N ALA A 276 6.27 -7.18 -12.33
CA ALA A 276 5.89 -7.44 -10.94
C ALA A 276 5.20 -8.81 -10.80
N VAL A 277 4.25 -9.13 -11.68
CA VAL A 277 3.59 -10.44 -11.72
C VAL A 277 4.56 -11.57 -12.09
N GLN A 278 5.52 -11.32 -12.99
CA GLN A 278 6.55 -12.29 -13.35
C GLN A 278 7.52 -12.58 -12.20
N ALA A 279 7.86 -11.55 -11.41
CA ALA A 279 8.74 -11.68 -10.25
C ALA A 279 8.12 -12.53 -9.14
N ASP A 280 6.82 -12.37 -8.90
CA ASP A 280 6.04 -13.22 -8.00
C ASP A 280 4.59 -13.36 -8.51
N PRO A 281 4.27 -14.46 -9.20
CA PRO A 281 2.92 -14.71 -9.69
C PRO A 281 1.86 -14.87 -8.59
N LYS A 282 2.28 -15.14 -7.34
CA LYS A 282 1.40 -15.30 -6.19
C LYS A 282 1.31 -14.03 -5.33
N ASN A 283 1.84 -12.92 -5.80
CA ASN A 283 1.73 -11.67 -5.09
C ASN A 283 0.36 -11.01 -5.36
N TYR A 284 -0.41 -10.82 -4.31
CA TYR A 284 -1.75 -10.22 -4.36
C TYR A 284 -1.74 -8.82 -4.98
N GLU A 285 -0.79 -7.97 -4.56
CA GLU A 285 -0.73 -6.57 -5.03
C GLU A 285 -0.35 -6.48 -6.51
N ALA A 286 0.59 -7.30 -6.97
CA ALA A 286 0.97 -7.35 -8.37
C ALA A 286 -0.21 -7.77 -9.27
N GLN A 287 -0.93 -8.83 -8.88
CA GLN A 287 -2.11 -9.30 -9.59
C GLN A 287 -3.22 -8.24 -9.59
N THR A 288 -3.48 -7.62 -8.44
CA THR A 288 -4.52 -6.59 -8.29
C THR A 288 -4.17 -5.31 -9.06
N ALA A 289 -2.90 -4.89 -9.08
CA ALA A 289 -2.44 -3.71 -9.81
C ALA A 289 -2.63 -3.86 -11.32
N LEU A 290 -2.28 -5.04 -11.86
CA LEU A 290 -2.47 -5.33 -13.28
C LEU A 290 -3.95 -5.42 -13.65
N ALA A 291 -4.78 -6.06 -12.81
CA ALA A 291 -6.23 -6.09 -12.98
C ALA A 291 -6.83 -4.67 -12.98
N ALA A 292 -6.41 -3.82 -12.04
CA ALA A 292 -6.85 -2.43 -11.96
C ALA A 292 -6.49 -1.64 -13.23
N PHE A 293 -5.28 -1.83 -13.74
CA PHE A 293 -4.82 -1.16 -14.96
C PHE A 293 -5.66 -1.57 -16.17
N TYR A 294 -5.91 -2.86 -16.36
CA TYR A 294 -6.68 -3.38 -17.50
C TYR A 294 -8.19 -3.08 -17.44
N THR A 295 -8.73 -2.65 -16.29
CA THR A 295 -10.13 -2.19 -16.21
C THR A 295 -10.30 -0.71 -16.55
N GLN A 296 -9.23 0.04 -16.81
CA GLN A 296 -9.33 1.46 -17.20
C GLN A 296 -9.78 1.59 -18.66
N PRO A 297 -10.68 2.54 -19.00
CA PRO A 297 -11.20 2.69 -20.36
C PRO A 297 -10.13 2.85 -21.44
N SER A 298 -9.02 3.54 -21.11
CA SER A 298 -7.91 3.80 -22.03
C SER A 298 -7.02 2.58 -22.30
N HIS A 299 -7.12 1.53 -21.48
CA HIS A 299 -6.25 0.34 -21.52
C HIS A 299 -7.06 -0.96 -21.41
N SER A 300 -8.37 -0.89 -21.78
CA SER A 300 -9.32 -1.95 -21.52
C SER A 300 -8.91 -3.29 -22.13
N LYS A 301 -8.55 -4.23 -21.25
CA LYS A 301 -8.33 -5.65 -21.53
C LYS A 301 -9.11 -6.43 -20.45
N THR A 302 -10.43 -6.41 -20.59
CA THR A 302 -11.35 -6.83 -19.51
C THR A 302 -11.23 -8.31 -19.18
N GLU A 303 -10.96 -9.18 -20.16
CA GLU A 303 -10.74 -10.62 -19.94
C GLU A 303 -9.47 -10.87 -19.10
N GLU A 304 -8.36 -10.21 -19.46
CA GLU A 304 -7.11 -10.27 -18.70
C GLU A 304 -7.29 -9.66 -17.30
N ALA A 305 -8.04 -8.56 -17.19
CA ALA A 305 -8.37 -7.97 -15.90
C ALA A 305 -9.13 -8.96 -15.01
N ALA A 306 -10.14 -9.64 -15.56
CA ALA A 306 -10.90 -10.66 -14.84
C ALA A 306 -10.02 -11.85 -14.42
N LYS A 307 -9.07 -12.27 -15.28
CA LYS A 307 -8.12 -13.33 -14.97
C LYS A 307 -7.23 -12.97 -13.77
N HIS A 308 -6.57 -11.82 -13.82
CA HIS A 308 -5.67 -11.37 -12.75
C HIS A 308 -6.43 -11.07 -11.45
N ALA A 309 -7.64 -10.50 -11.55
CA ALA A 309 -8.48 -10.28 -10.38
C ALA A 309 -8.96 -11.59 -9.73
N ARG A 310 -9.28 -12.63 -10.51
CA ARG A 310 -9.61 -13.97 -9.96
C ARG A 310 -8.42 -14.59 -9.24
N GLU A 311 -7.23 -14.48 -9.83
CA GLU A 311 -6.01 -14.96 -9.18
C GLU A 311 -5.80 -14.25 -7.83
N ALA A 312 -5.96 -12.93 -7.79
CA ALA A 312 -5.86 -12.17 -6.54
C ALA A 312 -6.91 -12.60 -5.50
N VAL A 313 -8.16 -12.84 -5.92
CA VAL A 313 -9.22 -13.35 -5.01
C VAL A 313 -8.87 -14.73 -4.47
N GLN A 314 -8.25 -15.61 -5.27
CA GLN A 314 -7.82 -16.94 -4.80
C GLN A 314 -6.64 -16.85 -3.82
N LEU A 315 -5.73 -15.90 -4.05
CA LEU A 315 -4.58 -15.68 -3.17
C LEU A 315 -5.00 -15.15 -1.79
N ASP A 316 -5.95 -14.22 -1.77
CA ASP A 316 -6.47 -13.67 -0.50
C ASP A 316 -7.97 -13.31 -0.65
N PRO A 317 -8.86 -14.23 -0.31
CA PRO A 317 -10.30 -13.99 -0.39
C PRO A 317 -10.84 -13.05 0.70
N ALA A 318 -10.04 -12.70 1.70
CA ALA A 318 -10.46 -11.77 2.74
C ALA A 318 -10.30 -10.30 2.35
N ARG A 319 -9.73 -9.98 1.17
CA ARG A 319 -9.47 -8.61 0.72
C ARG A 319 -10.44 -8.19 -0.38
N ALA A 320 -11.22 -7.14 -0.10
CA ALA A 320 -12.29 -6.66 -0.98
C ALA A 320 -11.80 -6.07 -2.32
N LYS A 321 -10.56 -5.54 -2.36
CA LYS A 321 -10.00 -4.84 -3.51
C LYS A 321 -9.98 -5.68 -4.80
N ALA A 322 -9.61 -6.96 -4.70
CA ALA A 322 -9.61 -7.86 -5.86
C ALA A 322 -11.03 -8.13 -6.38
N TYR A 323 -12.01 -8.32 -5.49
CA TYR A 323 -13.43 -8.46 -5.88
C TYR A 323 -13.95 -7.22 -6.61
N ARG A 324 -13.52 -6.00 -6.19
CA ARG A 324 -13.89 -4.76 -6.87
C ARG A 324 -13.50 -4.78 -8.35
N PHE A 325 -12.25 -5.16 -8.66
CA PHE A 325 -11.77 -5.19 -10.04
C PHE A 325 -12.34 -6.36 -10.84
N LEU A 326 -12.56 -7.51 -10.19
CA LEU A 326 -13.25 -8.64 -10.83
C LEU A 326 -14.69 -8.28 -11.17
N ALA A 327 -15.44 -7.71 -10.24
CA ALA A 327 -16.82 -7.26 -10.47
C ALA A 327 -16.88 -6.18 -11.56
N ARG A 328 -15.91 -5.24 -11.57
CA ARG A 328 -15.80 -4.23 -12.62
C ARG A 328 -15.55 -4.85 -13.99
N ALA A 329 -14.63 -5.79 -14.12
CA ALA A 329 -14.32 -6.46 -15.39
C ALA A 329 -15.52 -7.26 -15.91
N LEU A 330 -16.15 -8.05 -15.04
CA LEU A 330 -17.34 -8.85 -15.41
C LEU A 330 -18.55 -7.97 -15.79
N ALA A 331 -18.71 -6.81 -15.15
CA ALA A 331 -19.75 -5.85 -15.50
C ALA A 331 -19.50 -5.25 -16.90
N LEU A 332 -18.26 -4.89 -17.23
CA LEU A 332 -17.89 -4.41 -18.57
C LEU A 332 -18.11 -5.46 -19.66
N GLU A 333 -17.89 -6.75 -19.35
CA GLU A 333 -18.14 -7.87 -20.26
C GLU A 333 -19.60 -8.34 -20.25
N GLN A 334 -20.47 -7.77 -19.42
CA GLN A 334 -21.87 -8.16 -19.26
C GLN A 334 -22.07 -9.65 -18.87
N ARG A 335 -21.08 -10.21 -18.15
CA ARG A 335 -21.11 -11.60 -17.65
C ARG A 335 -21.92 -11.68 -16.36
N TRP A 336 -23.23 -11.47 -16.48
CA TRP A 336 -24.13 -11.22 -15.35
C TRP A 336 -24.13 -12.35 -14.31
N SER A 337 -24.20 -13.59 -14.74
CA SER A 337 -24.24 -14.75 -13.83
C SER A 337 -22.97 -14.84 -12.98
N GLU A 338 -21.81 -14.60 -13.59
CA GLU A 338 -20.54 -14.62 -12.87
C GLU A 338 -20.39 -13.39 -11.96
N LEU A 339 -20.85 -12.23 -12.42
CA LEU A 339 -20.85 -11.01 -11.61
C LEU A 339 -21.66 -11.22 -10.31
N GLU A 340 -22.89 -11.74 -10.40
CA GLU A 340 -23.71 -12.00 -9.21
C GLU A 340 -23.05 -13.04 -8.28
N ALA A 341 -22.44 -14.08 -8.84
CA ALA A 341 -21.70 -15.06 -8.05
C ALA A 341 -20.51 -14.44 -7.30
N VAL A 342 -19.76 -13.56 -7.97
CA VAL A 342 -18.61 -12.84 -7.36
C VAL A 342 -19.09 -11.87 -6.28
N LEU A 343 -20.17 -11.12 -6.51
CA LEU A 343 -20.74 -10.21 -5.52
C LEU A 343 -21.26 -10.97 -4.30
N SER A 344 -21.90 -12.12 -4.50
CA SER A 344 -22.35 -13.00 -3.42
C SER A 344 -21.17 -13.58 -2.63
N ALA A 345 -20.11 -14.02 -3.31
CA ALA A 345 -18.89 -14.49 -2.66
C ALA A 345 -18.21 -13.39 -1.83
N ALA A 346 -18.18 -12.16 -2.35
CA ALA A 346 -17.64 -11.00 -1.60
C ALA A 346 -18.49 -10.72 -0.35
N GLU A 347 -19.82 -10.82 -0.41
CA GLU A 347 -20.67 -10.66 0.78
C GLU A 347 -20.41 -11.72 1.87
N GLY A 348 -20.03 -12.93 1.47
CA GLY A 348 -19.66 -13.98 2.42
C GLY A 348 -18.28 -13.81 3.03
N ASN A 349 -17.29 -13.39 2.23
CA ASN A 349 -15.89 -13.32 2.63
C ASN A 349 -15.51 -11.97 3.26
N VAL A 350 -16.11 -10.88 2.77
CA VAL A 350 -15.84 -9.49 3.20
C VAL A 350 -17.15 -8.72 3.46
N PRO A 351 -17.98 -9.18 4.42
CA PRO A 351 -19.35 -8.68 4.63
C PRO A 351 -19.43 -7.21 5.03
N ASP A 352 -18.36 -6.67 5.57
CA ASP A 352 -18.22 -5.28 6.02
C ASP A 352 -17.70 -4.32 4.94
N ASP A 353 -17.35 -4.83 3.75
CA ASP A 353 -16.90 -4.00 2.63
C ASP A 353 -17.73 -4.23 1.35
N ARG A 354 -18.44 -3.20 0.93
CA ARG A 354 -19.31 -3.21 -0.26
C ARG A 354 -18.65 -2.62 -1.52
N VAL A 355 -17.33 -2.40 -1.49
CA VAL A 355 -16.60 -1.83 -2.63
C VAL A 355 -16.73 -2.64 -3.93
N PRO A 356 -16.97 -3.96 -3.97
CA PRO A 356 -17.26 -4.68 -5.21
C PRO A 356 -18.50 -4.15 -5.95
N TYR A 357 -19.54 -3.74 -5.22
CA TYR A 357 -20.74 -3.11 -5.79
C TYR A 357 -20.44 -1.74 -6.40
N PHE A 358 -19.59 -0.96 -5.75
CA PHE A 358 -19.11 0.31 -6.32
C PHE A 358 -18.38 0.07 -7.64
N GLY A 359 -17.49 -0.94 -7.71
CA GLY A 359 -16.75 -1.29 -8.92
C GLY A 359 -17.66 -1.64 -10.09
N ALA A 360 -18.66 -2.51 -9.85
CA ALA A 360 -19.65 -2.90 -10.86
C ALA A 360 -20.55 -1.73 -11.27
N GLY A 361 -21.08 -0.97 -10.31
CA GLY A 361 -21.94 0.19 -10.60
C GLY A 361 -21.25 1.28 -11.41
N ASN A 362 -19.98 1.58 -11.10
CA ASN A 362 -19.20 2.54 -11.87
C ASN A 362 -18.93 2.04 -13.30
N ALA A 363 -18.62 0.76 -13.49
CA ALA A 363 -18.40 0.16 -14.81
C ALA A 363 -19.65 0.28 -15.70
N LEU A 364 -20.82 0.01 -15.15
CA LEU A 364 -22.08 0.11 -15.86
C LEU A 364 -22.46 1.57 -16.22
N LEU A 365 -22.14 2.52 -15.34
CA LEU A 365 -22.31 3.94 -15.65
C LEU A 365 -21.39 4.37 -16.81
N GLU A 366 -20.13 3.98 -16.80
CA GLU A 366 -19.14 4.31 -17.82
C GLU A 366 -19.52 3.72 -19.19
N SER A 367 -19.96 2.46 -19.21
CA SER A 367 -20.40 1.80 -20.45
C SER A 367 -21.81 2.22 -20.90
N GLY A 368 -22.60 2.84 -20.04
CA GLY A 368 -24.00 3.20 -20.29
C GLY A 368 -24.94 2.00 -20.38
N VAL A 369 -24.50 0.81 -19.95
CA VAL A 369 -25.27 -0.42 -20.00
C VAL A 369 -25.97 -0.64 -18.66
N ASP A 370 -27.23 -1.10 -18.72
CA ASP A 370 -28.07 -1.47 -17.56
C ASP A 370 -27.98 -0.49 -16.39
N LEU A 371 -28.34 0.77 -16.65
CA LEU A 371 -28.30 1.84 -15.62
C LEU A 371 -29.18 1.53 -14.42
N LYS A 372 -30.22 0.70 -14.56
CA LYS A 372 -31.06 0.25 -13.43
C LYS A 372 -30.27 -0.65 -12.49
N ARG A 373 -29.49 -1.56 -13.01
CA ARG A 373 -28.57 -2.41 -12.22
C ARG A 373 -27.48 -1.59 -11.59
N ALA A 374 -26.89 -0.62 -12.34
CA ALA A 374 -25.89 0.32 -11.80
C ALA A 374 -26.41 1.08 -10.59
N GLU A 375 -27.64 1.62 -10.66
CA GLU A 375 -28.32 2.26 -9.53
C GLU A 375 -28.42 1.32 -8.33
N GLY A 376 -28.92 0.11 -8.54
CA GLY A 376 -29.07 -0.90 -7.50
C GLY A 376 -27.74 -1.20 -6.78
N TYR A 377 -26.66 -1.34 -7.53
CA TYR A 377 -25.35 -1.60 -6.95
C TYR A 377 -24.81 -0.42 -6.15
N LEU A 378 -24.92 0.82 -6.65
CA LEU A 378 -24.46 1.99 -5.90
C LEU A 378 -25.29 2.22 -4.64
N ARG A 379 -26.61 2.01 -4.69
CA ARG A 379 -27.44 2.06 -3.48
C ARG A 379 -27.05 0.99 -2.46
N LYS A 380 -26.68 -0.22 -2.94
CA LYS A 380 -26.21 -1.28 -2.05
C LYS A 380 -24.85 -0.96 -1.43
N TYR A 381 -23.96 -0.29 -2.16
CA TYR A 381 -22.71 0.25 -1.60
C TYR A 381 -23.00 1.30 -0.51
N LEU A 382 -23.86 2.26 -0.79
CA LEU A 382 -24.21 3.35 0.12
C LEU A 382 -25.06 2.92 1.34
N ALA A 383 -25.61 1.69 1.34
CA ALA A 383 -26.37 1.17 2.49
C ALA A 383 -25.50 0.80 3.70
N GLN A 384 -24.19 0.89 3.57
CA GLN A 384 -23.20 0.56 4.62
C GLN A 384 -22.13 1.64 4.67
N GLU A 385 -21.61 1.94 5.86
CA GLU A 385 -20.44 2.81 6.01
C GLU A 385 -19.25 2.19 5.23
N PRO A 386 -18.59 2.96 4.33
CA PRO A 386 -17.44 2.46 3.60
C PRO A 386 -16.28 2.04 4.53
N GLU A 387 -15.41 1.17 4.05
CA GLU A 387 -14.14 0.86 4.69
C GLU A 387 -13.11 1.93 4.31
N GLY A 388 -13.05 3.01 5.11
CA GLY A 388 -12.17 4.14 4.86
C GLY A 388 -12.75 5.17 3.87
N GLU A 389 -11.89 6.05 3.39
CA GLU A 389 -12.29 7.18 2.53
C GLU A 389 -12.31 6.87 1.03
N GLU A 390 -11.74 5.74 0.56
CA GLU A 390 -11.66 5.47 -0.88
C GLU A 390 -12.22 4.07 -1.27
N PRO A 391 -13.23 4.04 -2.14
CA PRO A 391 -13.99 5.17 -2.66
C PRO A 391 -14.88 5.78 -1.58
N ASP A 392 -14.93 7.11 -1.51
CA ASP A 392 -15.74 7.79 -0.52
C ASP A 392 -17.24 7.78 -0.88
N ALA A 393 -18.10 8.00 0.13
CA ALA A 393 -19.54 8.07 -0.09
C ALA A 393 -19.92 9.25 -0.99
N ALA A 394 -19.20 10.37 -0.93
CA ALA A 394 -19.45 11.53 -1.80
C ALA A 394 -19.25 11.18 -3.29
N HIS A 395 -18.22 10.36 -3.60
CA HIS A 395 -18.02 9.86 -4.94
C HIS A 395 -19.16 8.95 -5.40
N ALA A 396 -19.61 8.04 -4.53
CA ALA A 396 -20.73 7.14 -4.84
C ALA A 396 -22.05 7.91 -5.04
N HIS A 397 -22.36 8.91 -4.23
CA HIS A 397 -23.50 9.79 -4.42
C HIS A 397 -23.42 10.57 -5.75
N ARG A 398 -22.23 11.06 -6.12
CA ARG A 398 -22.03 11.68 -7.42
C ARG A 398 -22.34 10.71 -8.57
N LEU A 399 -21.80 9.48 -8.54
CA LEU A 399 -22.07 8.48 -9.58
C LEU A 399 -23.54 8.11 -9.64
N LEU A 400 -24.20 7.98 -8.49
CA LEU A 400 -25.65 7.72 -8.42
C LEU A 400 -26.45 8.87 -9.04
N GLY A 401 -26.08 10.13 -8.76
CA GLY A 401 -26.67 11.29 -9.39
C GLY A 401 -26.52 11.27 -10.93
N LEU A 402 -25.36 10.89 -11.44
CA LEU A 402 -25.12 10.77 -12.88
C LEU A 402 -25.94 9.63 -13.53
N ILE A 403 -26.14 8.52 -12.82
CA ILE A 403 -27.02 7.43 -13.27
C ILE A 403 -28.46 7.91 -13.37
N LEU A 404 -28.96 8.57 -12.32
CA LEU A 404 -30.34 9.10 -12.27
C LEU A 404 -30.57 10.17 -13.36
N GLU A 405 -29.60 11.02 -13.63
CA GLU A 405 -29.66 11.95 -14.76
C GLU A 405 -29.84 11.22 -16.09
N LYS A 406 -29.00 10.20 -16.35
CA LYS A 406 -29.10 9.40 -17.59
C LYS A 406 -30.43 8.63 -17.70
N GLN A 407 -31.09 8.35 -16.59
CA GLN A 407 -32.43 7.74 -16.56
C GLN A 407 -33.57 8.77 -16.71
N GLY A 408 -33.27 10.07 -16.86
CA GLY A 408 -34.26 11.14 -16.94
C GLY A 408 -34.87 11.55 -15.59
N ARG A 409 -34.31 11.09 -14.47
CA ARG A 409 -34.77 11.37 -13.10
C ARG A 409 -34.02 12.57 -12.52
N GLY A 410 -34.11 13.71 -13.19
CA GLY A 410 -33.28 14.89 -12.93
C GLY A 410 -33.43 15.45 -11.49
N THR A 411 -34.63 15.45 -10.92
CA THR A 411 -34.84 15.94 -9.53
C THR A 411 -34.08 15.07 -8.51
N GLU A 412 -34.14 13.75 -8.67
CA GLU A 412 -33.41 12.81 -7.80
C GLU A 412 -31.90 12.91 -8.02
N ALA A 413 -31.48 13.12 -9.26
CA ALA A 413 -30.09 13.35 -9.60
C ALA A 413 -29.53 14.60 -8.88
N VAL A 414 -30.27 15.70 -8.85
CA VAL A 414 -29.91 16.91 -8.09
C VAL A 414 -29.74 16.59 -6.61
N SER A 415 -30.68 15.84 -6.02
CA SER A 415 -30.63 15.48 -4.59
C SER A 415 -29.34 14.69 -4.25
N GLU A 416 -29.00 13.69 -5.05
CA GLU A 416 -27.78 12.89 -4.83
C GLU A 416 -26.50 13.73 -5.02
N LEU A 417 -26.47 14.61 -6.01
CA LEU A 417 -25.34 15.53 -6.24
C LEU A 417 -25.21 16.58 -5.13
N GLU A 418 -26.31 17.04 -4.53
CA GLU A 418 -26.28 17.92 -3.36
C GLU A 418 -25.66 17.22 -2.16
N ILE A 419 -26.03 15.96 -1.91
CA ILE A 419 -25.41 15.14 -0.85
C ILE A 419 -23.90 15.02 -1.10
N ALA A 420 -23.48 14.69 -2.32
CA ALA A 420 -22.07 14.60 -2.67
C ALA A 420 -21.29 15.90 -2.38
N VAL A 421 -21.86 17.04 -2.73
CA VAL A 421 -21.26 18.36 -2.48
C VAL A 421 -21.27 18.73 -0.99
N GLN A 422 -22.31 18.34 -0.25
CA GLN A 422 -22.39 18.56 1.19
C GLN A 422 -21.33 17.75 1.94
N MET A 423 -21.14 16.47 1.57
CA MET A 423 -20.13 15.59 2.17
C MET A 423 -18.69 16.06 1.84
N ASN A 424 -18.46 16.49 0.60
CA ASN A 424 -17.17 17.02 0.19
C ASN A 424 -17.33 18.38 -0.52
N PRO A 425 -17.28 19.50 0.23
CA PRO A 425 -17.41 20.84 -0.35
C PRO A 425 -16.29 21.25 -1.29
N ARG A 426 -15.20 20.48 -1.39
CA ARG A 426 -14.09 20.71 -2.35
C ARG A 426 -14.21 19.85 -3.60
N PHE A 427 -15.18 18.95 -3.69
CA PHE A 427 -15.37 18.04 -4.82
C PHE A 427 -15.88 18.80 -6.04
N LYS A 428 -14.96 19.37 -6.81
CA LYS A 428 -15.25 20.20 -7.97
C LYS A 428 -16.15 19.48 -8.99
N ALA A 429 -15.85 18.20 -9.31
CA ALA A 429 -16.63 17.48 -10.29
C ALA A 429 -18.11 17.30 -9.87
N ALA A 430 -18.39 17.08 -8.57
CA ALA A 430 -19.77 17.01 -8.08
C ALA A 430 -20.50 18.38 -8.20
N LYS A 431 -19.79 19.49 -7.93
CA LYS A 431 -20.34 20.84 -8.11
C LYS A 431 -20.65 21.14 -9.57
N ASP A 432 -19.72 20.82 -10.47
CA ASP A 432 -19.88 21.07 -11.91
C ASP A 432 -21.05 20.22 -12.44
N ASP A 433 -21.18 18.96 -12.04
CA ASP A 433 -22.29 18.08 -12.39
C ASP A 433 -23.62 18.60 -11.83
N LEU A 434 -23.66 19.01 -10.56
CA LEU A 434 -24.84 19.58 -9.92
C LEU A 434 -25.34 20.81 -10.67
N GLN A 435 -24.44 21.72 -11.02
CA GLN A 435 -24.79 22.92 -11.78
C GLN A 435 -25.33 22.58 -13.17
N ARG A 436 -24.70 21.63 -13.86
CA ARG A 436 -25.10 21.16 -15.20
C ARG A 436 -26.51 20.57 -15.17
N VAL A 437 -26.79 19.65 -14.23
CA VAL A 437 -28.09 18.99 -14.11
C VAL A 437 -29.18 19.98 -13.76
N ARG A 438 -28.94 20.91 -12.82
CA ARG A 438 -29.90 21.99 -12.48
C ARG A 438 -30.26 22.88 -13.68
N ASN A 439 -29.28 23.20 -14.51
CA ASN A 439 -29.52 24.03 -15.71
C ASN A 439 -30.32 23.25 -16.77
N GLY A 440 -30.17 21.93 -16.85
CA GLY A 440 -30.95 21.08 -17.77
C GLY A 440 -32.39 20.84 -17.34
N LEU A 441 -32.74 21.15 -16.08
CA LEU A 441 -34.13 21.05 -15.55
C LEU A 441 -34.92 22.36 -15.70
N ARG A 442 -34.27 23.46 -16.04
CA ARG A 442 -34.90 24.80 -16.33
C ARG A 442 -35.29 24.91 -17.79
#